data_f2f0f4992f77789a8e2b097d77f2b8e9
#
_entry.id   f2f0f4992f77789a8e2b097d77f2b8e9
#
_cell.length_a   1.000
_cell.length_b   1.000
_cell.length_c   1.000
_cell.angle_alpha   90.00
_cell.angle_beta   90.00
_cell.angle_gamma   90.00
#
_symmetry.space_group_name_H-M   'P 1'
#
loop_
_entity.id
_entity.type
_entity.pdbx_description
1 polymer ?
#
loop_
_entity_poly.entity_id
_entity_poly.type
_entity_poly.pdbx_seq_one_letter_code
_entity_poly.pdbx_strand_id
1 'polypeptide(L)'
;MALSFVRLKMKYFCSMNIFSGTLLDWYAENKRDLPWRNTTDPYLIWISEIILQQTRVAQGYEYFLRFIKRFPDVASLAAASEDEVMKYWQGLGYYSRARNLHAAAKSMKGTFPKTYAEVRALKGVGDYTAAAICSFAYDMPYAAVDGNVYRVLSRYFGIDVPIDSTEGKKTFTALAGEVLDKSRPADYNQAIMDFGAVQCTPQSPNCLFCPLSSSCRALSEGKVQQLPVKQHRTKTTNRYFNYIYVRSEERRVG
;
A
#
# COMPACT_ATOMS: atom_id res chain seq x y z
N MET A 1 24.36 34.29 -7.98
CA MET A 1 23.75 33.26 -7.09
C MET A 1 22.27 33.01 -7.38
N ALA A 2 21.39 34.01 -7.59
CA ALA A 2 19.95 33.80 -7.84
C ALA A 2 19.61 32.99 -9.10
N LEU A 3 20.30 33.20 -10.21
CA LEU A 3 20.08 32.48 -11.49
C LEU A 3 20.43 30.98 -11.41
N SER A 4 21.37 30.58 -10.57
CA SER A 4 21.74 29.20 -10.33
C SER A 4 20.64 28.46 -9.54
N PHE A 5 20.02 29.13 -8.58
CA PHE A 5 18.95 28.55 -7.76
C PHE A 5 17.64 28.36 -8.53
N VAL A 6 17.32 29.30 -9.44
CA VAL A 6 16.15 29.22 -10.33
C VAL A 6 16.33 28.11 -11.36
N ARG A 7 17.53 27.96 -11.94
CA ARG A 7 17.84 26.85 -12.87
C ARG A 7 17.81 25.48 -12.18
N LEU A 8 18.25 25.39 -10.93
CA LEU A 8 18.19 24.13 -10.15
C LEU A 8 16.73 23.76 -9.83
N LYS A 9 15.93 24.73 -9.38
CA LYS A 9 14.49 24.53 -9.15
C LYS A 9 13.74 24.15 -10.42
N MET A 10 14.01 24.81 -11.56
CA MET A 10 13.37 24.48 -12.82
C MET A 10 13.75 23.08 -13.34
N LYS A 11 15.01 22.66 -13.23
CA LYS A 11 15.42 21.30 -13.55
C LYS A 11 14.76 20.26 -12.65
N TYR A 12 14.64 20.56 -11.37
CA TYR A 12 13.96 19.68 -10.39
C TYR A 12 12.46 19.56 -10.72
N PHE A 13 11.79 20.67 -10.98
CA PHE A 13 10.37 20.71 -11.33
C PHE A 13 10.07 20.01 -12.68
N CYS A 14 10.94 20.18 -13.66
CA CYS A 14 10.83 19.47 -14.95
C CYS A 14 11.01 17.96 -14.78
N SER A 15 11.94 17.53 -13.94
CA SER A 15 12.17 16.11 -13.62
C SER A 15 10.97 15.48 -12.90
N MET A 16 10.27 16.23 -12.05
CA MET A 16 9.09 15.75 -11.33
C MET A 16 7.89 15.53 -12.25
N ASN A 17 7.63 16.46 -13.17
CA ASN A 17 6.57 16.34 -14.16
C ASN A 17 6.83 15.18 -15.14
N ILE A 18 8.07 14.97 -15.55
CA ILE A 18 8.47 13.82 -16.38
C ILE A 18 8.24 12.52 -15.61
N PHE A 19 8.61 12.45 -14.34
CA PHE A 19 8.41 11.27 -13.50
C PHE A 19 6.93 10.88 -13.40
N SER A 20 6.08 11.84 -13.03
CA SER A 20 4.64 11.59 -12.84
C SER A 20 3.96 11.23 -14.16
N GLY A 21 4.26 11.95 -15.24
CA GLY A 21 3.73 11.67 -16.57
C GLY A 21 4.11 10.28 -17.05
N THR A 22 5.41 9.93 -17.00
CA THR A 22 5.89 8.61 -17.40
C THR A 22 5.26 7.46 -16.60
N LEU A 23 5.04 7.66 -15.29
CA LEU A 23 4.34 6.65 -14.46
C LEU A 23 2.90 6.46 -14.89
N LEU A 24 2.18 7.54 -15.18
CA LEU A 24 0.78 7.47 -15.60
C LEU A 24 0.63 6.86 -16.99
N ASP A 25 1.53 7.19 -17.92
CA ASP A 25 1.56 6.58 -19.27
C ASP A 25 1.83 5.08 -19.16
N TRP A 26 2.83 4.69 -18.35
CA TRP A 26 3.12 3.28 -18.10
C TRP A 26 1.92 2.57 -17.46
N TYR A 27 1.24 3.21 -16.51
CA TYR A 27 0.08 2.63 -15.82
C TYR A 27 -1.10 2.41 -16.76
N ALA A 28 -1.33 3.28 -17.72
CA ALA A 28 -2.40 3.13 -18.70
C ALA A 28 -2.30 1.80 -19.47
N GLU A 29 -1.07 1.33 -19.72
CA GLU A 29 -0.80 0.10 -20.46
C GLU A 29 -0.64 -1.14 -19.56
N ASN A 30 -0.18 -0.95 -18.30
CA ASN A 30 0.30 -2.04 -17.43
C ASN A 30 -0.53 -2.22 -16.14
N LYS A 31 -1.62 -1.47 -15.97
CA LYS A 31 -2.45 -1.57 -14.75
C LYS A 31 -2.99 -2.98 -14.55
N ARG A 32 -2.92 -3.46 -13.32
CA ARG A 32 -3.49 -4.75 -12.95
C ARG A 32 -5.00 -4.65 -12.83
N ASP A 33 -5.73 -5.57 -13.43
CA ASP A 33 -7.18 -5.69 -13.25
C ASP A 33 -7.48 -6.34 -11.88
N LEU A 34 -7.91 -5.50 -10.94
CA LEU A 34 -8.22 -5.92 -9.57
C LEU A 34 -9.59 -5.35 -9.18
N PRO A 35 -10.49 -6.15 -8.55
CA PRO A 35 -11.87 -5.73 -8.31
C PRO A 35 -12.00 -4.46 -7.46
N TRP A 36 -11.07 -4.24 -6.51
CA TRP A 36 -11.04 -3.03 -5.69
C TRP A 36 -10.46 -1.80 -6.39
N ARG A 37 -9.99 -1.93 -7.64
CA ARG A 37 -9.53 -0.81 -8.48
C ARG A 37 -10.56 -0.34 -9.47
N ASN A 38 -11.60 -1.16 -9.71
CA ASN A 38 -12.68 -0.84 -10.61
C ASN A 38 -13.87 -0.21 -9.88
N THR A 39 -13.63 0.39 -8.73
CA THR A 39 -14.67 1.03 -7.90
C THR A 39 -14.12 2.26 -7.20
N THR A 40 -15.00 3.22 -6.92
CA THR A 40 -14.76 4.37 -6.06
C THR A 40 -15.51 4.24 -4.71
N ASP A 41 -16.10 3.08 -4.42
CA ASP A 41 -16.78 2.84 -3.15
C ASP A 41 -15.74 2.79 -2.02
N PRO A 42 -15.77 3.73 -1.07
CA PRO A 42 -14.80 3.82 0.02
C PRO A 42 -14.83 2.60 0.94
N TYR A 43 -15.99 1.93 1.07
CA TYR A 43 -16.09 0.71 1.85
C TYR A 43 -15.30 -0.43 1.20
N LEU A 44 -15.50 -0.68 -0.09
CA LEU A 44 -14.82 -1.74 -0.81
C LEU A 44 -13.30 -1.50 -0.86
N ILE A 45 -12.90 -0.25 -1.09
CA ILE A 45 -11.49 0.15 -1.05
C ILE A 45 -10.90 -0.09 0.33
N TRP A 46 -11.59 0.32 1.40
CA TRP A 46 -11.14 0.11 2.77
C TRP A 46 -10.97 -1.38 3.12
N ILE A 47 -11.95 -2.23 2.76
CA ILE A 47 -11.86 -3.68 2.97
C ILE A 47 -10.61 -4.25 2.28
N SER A 48 -10.37 -3.87 1.02
CA SER A 48 -9.20 -4.33 0.27
C SER A 48 -7.90 -3.89 0.92
N GLU A 49 -7.79 -2.62 1.32
CA GLU A 49 -6.60 -2.07 1.96
C GLU A 49 -6.26 -2.79 3.28
N ILE A 50 -7.27 -3.12 4.09
CA ILE A 50 -7.06 -3.86 5.35
C ILE A 50 -6.71 -5.34 5.09
N ILE A 51 -7.35 -6.00 4.13
CA ILE A 51 -7.04 -7.40 3.77
C ILE A 51 -5.59 -7.50 3.25
N LEU A 52 -5.18 -6.55 2.42
CA LEU A 52 -3.86 -6.56 1.76
C LEU A 52 -2.71 -6.11 2.67
N GLN A 53 -2.97 -5.61 3.88
CA GLN A 53 -1.90 -5.38 4.86
C GLN A 53 -1.15 -6.69 5.13
N GLN A 54 0.13 -6.76 4.72
CA GLN A 54 0.99 -7.94 4.88
C GLN A 54 0.44 -9.24 4.24
N THR A 55 -0.49 -9.12 3.29
CA THR A 55 -1.07 -10.24 2.55
C THR A 55 -0.79 -10.03 1.05
N ARG A 56 -0.33 -11.07 0.37
CA ARG A 56 -0.11 -11.01 -1.08
C ARG A 56 -1.44 -10.89 -1.82
N VAL A 57 -1.46 -10.17 -2.94
CA VAL A 57 -2.66 -9.96 -3.77
C VAL A 57 -3.33 -11.29 -4.14
N ALA A 58 -2.58 -12.27 -4.61
CA ALA A 58 -3.11 -13.59 -4.98
C ALA A 58 -3.85 -14.29 -3.82
N GLN A 59 -3.36 -14.15 -2.58
CA GLN A 59 -4.04 -14.68 -1.40
C GLN A 59 -5.24 -13.83 -1.00
N GLY A 60 -5.09 -12.50 -1.03
CA GLY A 60 -6.13 -11.56 -0.58
C GLY A 60 -7.36 -11.53 -1.50
N TYR A 61 -7.18 -11.86 -2.79
CA TYR A 61 -8.23 -11.77 -3.80
C TYR A 61 -9.50 -12.55 -3.44
N GLU A 62 -9.37 -13.83 -3.16
CA GLU A 62 -10.49 -14.71 -2.81
C GLU A 62 -11.11 -14.32 -1.44
N TYR A 63 -10.28 -13.87 -0.50
CA TYR A 63 -10.78 -13.37 0.78
C TYR A 63 -11.60 -12.09 0.61
N PHE A 64 -11.16 -11.18 -0.24
CA PHE A 64 -11.91 -9.96 -0.54
C PHE A 64 -13.28 -10.30 -1.13
N LEU A 65 -13.35 -11.11 -2.18
CA LEU A 65 -14.62 -11.48 -2.81
C LEU A 65 -15.59 -12.16 -1.83
N ARG A 66 -15.08 -13.10 -1.03
CA ARG A 66 -15.88 -13.79 -0.02
C ARG A 66 -16.37 -12.84 1.07
N PHE A 67 -15.53 -11.91 1.51
CA PHE A 67 -15.84 -10.96 2.56
C PHE A 67 -16.91 -9.96 2.13
N ILE A 68 -16.76 -9.34 0.96
CA ILE A 68 -17.74 -8.37 0.46
C ILE A 68 -19.07 -9.01 0.06
N LYS A 69 -19.06 -10.27 -0.35
CA LYS A 69 -20.30 -11.03 -0.60
C LYS A 69 -21.13 -11.20 0.67
N ARG A 70 -20.50 -11.41 1.83
CA ARG A 70 -21.18 -11.58 3.11
C ARG A 70 -21.49 -10.25 3.78
N PHE A 71 -20.58 -9.30 3.68
CA PHE A 71 -20.68 -7.97 4.26
C PHE A 71 -20.55 -6.92 3.14
N PRO A 72 -21.64 -6.66 2.40
CA PRO A 72 -21.60 -5.78 1.23
C PRO A 72 -21.41 -4.29 1.56
N ASP A 73 -21.65 -3.88 2.80
CA ASP A 73 -21.59 -2.50 3.25
C ASP A 73 -21.19 -2.39 4.74
N VAL A 74 -20.97 -1.14 5.19
CA VAL A 74 -20.64 -0.82 6.58
C VAL A 74 -21.68 -1.33 7.56
N ALA A 75 -22.97 -1.22 7.21
CA ALA A 75 -24.08 -1.56 8.11
C ALA A 75 -24.13 -3.07 8.37
N SER A 76 -24.01 -3.88 7.32
CA SER A 76 -23.98 -5.35 7.41
C SER A 76 -22.77 -5.85 8.20
N LEU A 77 -21.60 -5.21 8.01
CA LEU A 77 -20.40 -5.53 8.79
C LEU A 77 -20.56 -5.13 10.26
N ALA A 78 -21.10 -3.96 10.54
CA ALA A 78 -21.32 -3.47 11.90
C ALA A 78 -22.33 -4.32 12.69
N ALA A 79 -23.37 -4.82 12.01
CA ALA A 79 -24.42 -5.64 12.62
C ALA A 79 -23.97 -7.10 12.88
N ALA A 80 -22.91 -7.57 12.24
CA ALA A 80 -22.41 -8.93 12.40
C ALA A 80 -21.86 -9.16 13.82
N SER A 81 -21.83 -10.44 14.26
CA SER A 81 -21.09 -10.82 15.45
C SER A 81 -19.58 -10.83 15.19
N GLU A 82 -18.77 -10.65 16.24
CA GLU A 82 -17.32 -10.75 16.12
C GLU A 82 -16.90 -12.13 15.61
N ASP A 83 -17.52 -13.18 16.12
CA ASP A 83 -17.23 -14.58 15.71
C ASP A 83 -17.49 -14.80 14.22
N GLU A 84 -18.57 -14.22 13.70
CA GLU A 84 -18.86 -14.30 12.27
C GLU A 84 -17.79 -13.59 11.42
N VAL A 85 -17.41 -12.38 11.79
CA VAL A 85 -16.33 -11.65 11.10
C VAL A 85 -15.02 -12.44 11.16
N MET A 86 -14.68 -13.02 12.31
CA MET A 86 -13.48 -13.82 12.51
C MET A 86 -13.50 -15.10 11.66
N LYS A 87 -14.66 -15.73 11.49
CA LYS A 87 -14.83 -16.90 10.60
C LYS A 87 -14.49 -16.57 9.15
N TYR A 88 -14.95 -15.42 8.64
CA TYR A 88 -14.61 -14.97 7.28
C TYR A 88 -13.16 -14.52 7.11
N TRP A 89 -12.46 -14.21 8.22
CA TRP A 89 -11.06 -13.84 8.25
C TRP A 89 -10.10 -15.01 8.46
N GLN A 90 -10.63 -16.18 8.82
CA GLN A 90 -9.83 -17.36 9.16
C GLN A 90 -8.86 -17.73 8.03
N GLY A 91 -7.57 -17.86 8.37
CA GLY A 91 -6.49 -18.18 7.42
C GLY A 91 -5.70 -16.98 6.90
N LEU A 92 -6.19 -15.72 7.05
CA LEU A 92 -5.43 -14.53 6.69
C LEU A 92 -4.33 -14.17 7.71
N GLY A 93 -4.47 -14.60 8.96
CA GLY A 93 -3.60 -14.19 10.05
C GLY A 93 -3.81 -12.74 10.51
N TYR A 94 -2.98 -12.29 11.46
CA TYR A 94 -3.06 -10.94 12.01
C TYR A 94 -4.50 -10.52 12.36
N TYR A 95 -5.16 -11.33 13.17
CA TYR A 95 -6.58 -11.21 13.52
C TYR A 95 -6.99 -9.88 14.17
N SER A 96 -6.01 -9.13 14.71
CA SER A 96 -6.23 -7.77 15.19
C SER A 96 -6.77 -6.84 14.10
N ARG A 97 -6.43 -7.09 12.81
CA ARG A 97 -6.98 -6.33 11.68
C ARG A 97 -8.49 -6.51 11.57
N ALA A 98 -8.98 -7.76 11.66
CA ALA A 98 -10.41 -8.06 11.61
C ALA A 98 -11.18 -7.42 12.78
N ARG A 99 -10.62 -7.50 14.00
CA ARG A 99 -11.22 -6.84 15.17
C ARG A 99 -11.27 -5.33 15.03
N ASN A 100 -10.19 -4.72 14.55
CA ASN A 100 -10.13 -3.28 14.31
C ASN A 100 -11.11 -2.86 13.21
N LEU A 101 -11.17 -3.62 12.11
CA LEU A 101 -12.12 -3.43 11.01
C LEU A 101 -13.56 -3.43 11.51
N HIS A 102 -13.95 -4.45 12.28
CA HIS A 102 -15.28 -4.58 12.86
C HIS A 102 -15.61 -3.44 13.84
N ALA A 103 -14.66 -3.10 14.73
CA ALA A 103 -14.84 -1.98 15.65
C ALA A 103 -14.98 -0.64 14.92
N ALA A 104 -14.23 -0.43 13.85
CA ALA A 104 -14.35 0.75 13.00
C ALA A 104 -15.70 0.80 12.30
N ALA A 105 -16.19 -0.32 11.72
CA ALA A 105 -17.52 -0.37 11.11
C ALA A 105 -18.63 0.04 12.10
N LYS A 106 -18.57 -0.46 13.34
CA LYS A 106 -19.53 -0.06 14.41
C LYS A 106 -19.47 1.43 14.73
N SER A 107 -18.29 2.04 14.69
CA SER A 107 -18.13 3.46 14.98
C SER A 107 -18.68 4.39 13.89
N MET A 108 -18.78 3.91 12.64
CA MET A 108 -19.23 4.70 11.48
C MET A 108 -20.74 4.95 11.43
N LYS A 109 -21.55 4.28 12.27
CA LYS A 109 -23.01 4.42 12.31
C LYS A 109 -23.70 4.28 10.92
N GLY A 110 -23.17 3.40 10.07
CA GLY A 110 -23.72 3.06 8.76
C GLY A 110 -23.24 3.94 7.59
N THR A 111 -22.50 5.01 7.84
CA THR A 111 -22.00 5.90 6.77
C THR A 111 -20.48 5.98 6.81
N PHE A 112 -19.81 5.75 5.67
CA PHE A 112 -18.37 5.88 5.58
C PHE A 112 -17.95 7.36 5.65
N PRO A 113 -16.90 7.72 6.45
CA PRO A 113 -16.46 9.09 6.60
C PRO A 113 -15.87 9.65 5.30
N LYS A 114 -16.03 10.97 5.08
CA LYS A 114 -15.67 11.64 3.84
C LYS A 114 -14.47 12.58 3.94
N THR A 115 -13.89 12.74 5.11
CA THR A 115 -12.69 13.59 5.30
C THR A 115 -11.50 12.75 5.71
N TYR A 116 -10.29 13.20 5.35
CA TYR A 116 -9.05 12.51 5.73
C TYR A 116 -8.94 12.34 7.25
N ALA A 117 -9.30 13.36 8.02
CA ALA A 117 -9.20 13.32 9.47
C ALA A 117 -10.12 12.24 10.08
N GLU A 118 -11.35 12.15 9.60
CA GLU A 118 -12.31 11.14 10.05
C GLU A 118 -11.89 9.71 9.62
N VAL A 119 -11.45 9.54 8.37
CA VAL A 119 -10.95 8.25 7.88
C VAL A 119 -9.71 7.82 8.69
N ARG A 120 -8.81 8.74 8.95
CA ARG A 120 -7.59 8.48 9.76
C ARG A 120 -7.90 8.12 11.22
N ALA A 121 -8.99 8.62 11.76
CA ALA A 121 -9.44 8.33 13.12
C ALA A 121 -10.04 6.93 13.28
N LEU A 122 -10.36 6.23 12.20
CA LEU A 122 -10.89 4.87 12.25
C LEU A 122 -9.87 3.90 12.84
N LYS A 123 -10.36 2.99 13.68
CA LYS A 123 -9.50 2.00 14.34
C LYS A 123 -8.79 1.10 13.31
N GLY A 124 -7.47 1.02 13.40
CA GLY A 124 -6.64 0.23 12.48
C GLY A 124 -6.27 0.93 11.17
N VAL A 125 -6.67 2.20 10.99
CA VAL A 125 -6.31 3.01 9.83
C VAL A 125 -5.12 3.91 10.18
N GLY A 126 -4.01 3.70 9.47
CA GLY A 126 -2.80 4.53 9.52
C GLY A 126 -2.79 5.61 8.44
N ASP A 127 -1.74 6.44 8.42
CA ASP A 127 -1.59 7.53 7.44
C ASP A 127 -1.63 7.02 5.99
N TYR A 128 -0.93 5.90 5.72
CA TYR A 128 -0.97 5.23 4.42
C TYR A 128 -2.40 4.82 4.01
N THR A 129 -3.08 4.07 4.89
CA THR A 129 -4.43 3.56 4.58
C THR A 129 -5.43 4.71 4.40
N ALA A 130 -5.33 5.77 5.23
CA ALA A 130 -6.17 6.95 5.09
C ALA A 130 -5.92 7.68 3.76
N ALA A 131 -4.64 7.88 3.38
CA ALA A 131 -4.28 8.49 2.11
C ALA A 131 -4.76 7.67 0.91
N ALA A 132 -4.60 6.34 0.95
CA ALA A 132 -5.07 5.42 -0.08
C ALA A 132 -6.60 5.50 -0.25
N ILE A 133 -7.36 5.37 0.84
CA ILE A 133 -8.83 5.46 0.78
C ILE A 133 -9.27 6.82 0.26
N CYS A 134 -8.75 7.92 0.82
CA CYS A 134 -9.14 9.27 0.42
C CYS A 134 -8.77 9.58 -1.03
N SER A 135 -7.64 9.07 -1.50
CA SER A 135 -7.23 9.23 -2.89
C SER A 135 -8.09 8.38 -3.82
N PHE A 136 -8.27 7.09 -3.55
CA PHE A 136 -8.95 6.17 -4.46
C PHE A 136 -10.47 6.36 -4.50
N ALA A 137 -11.09 6.70 -3.37
CA ALA A 137 -12.55 6.85 -3.28
C ALA A 137 -13.03 8.26 -3.56
N TYR A 138 -12.24 9.28 -3.21
CA TYR A 138 -12.68 10.67 -3.22
C TYR A 138 -11.78 11.58 -4.07
N ASP A 139 -10.80 11.00 -4.76
CA ASP A 139 -9.86 11.73 -5.62
C ASP A 139 -9.14 12.88 -4.88
N MET A 140 -8.92 12.71 -3.57
CA MET A 140 -8.24 13.70 -2.74
C MET A 140 -6.71 13.63 -2.94
N PRO A 141 -6.01 14.77 -2.99
CA PRO A 141 -4.59 14.83 -3.31
C PRO A 141 -3.68 14.43 -2.13
N TYR A 142 -3.86 13.22 -1.62
CA TYR A 142 -3.02 12.61 -0.60
C TYR A 142 -2.11 11.54 -1.22
N ALA A 143 -0.81 11.64 -0.96
CA ALA A 143 0.15 10.64 -1.40
C ALA A 143 0.12 9.42 -0.46
N ALA A 144 -0.14 8.24 -1.02
CA ALA A 144 -0.12 6.98 -0.30
C ALA A 144 1.28 6.35 -0.40
N VAL A 145 2.04 6.36 0.71
CA VAL A 145 3.45 5.94 0.72
C VAL A 145 3.59 4.57 1.37
N ASP A 146 3.71 3.53 0.55
CA ASP A 146 4.00 2.15 0.96
C ASP A 146 5.46 1.76 0.69
N GLY A 147 5.81 0.50 0.93
CA GLY A 147 7.14 -0.04 0.66
C GLY A 147 7.54 0.02 -0.82
N ASN A 148 6.59 -0.03 -1.76
CA ASN A 148 6.84 0.11 -3.18
C ASN A 148 7.18 1.56 -3.52
N VAL A 149 6.40 2.49 -3.01
CA VAL A 149 6.61 3.94 -3.19
C VAL A 149 7.95 4.37 -2.63
N TYR A 150 8.29 3.96 -1.39
CA TYR A 150 9.62 4.22 -0.82
C TYR A 150 10.75 3.74 -1.75
N ARG A 151 10.63 2.55 -2.31
CA ARG A 151 11.65 1.96 -3.18
C ARG A 151 11.78 2.72 -4.51
N VAL A 152 10.65 3.03 -5.15
CA VAL A 152 10.64 3.77 -6.42
C VAL A 152 11.24 5.16 -6.24
N LEU A 153 10.79 5.91 -5.24
CA LEU A 153 11.29 7.26 -4.96
C LEU A 153 12.77 7.26 -4.57
N SER A 154 13.18 6.33 -3.67
CA SER A 154 14.58 6.19 -3.26
C SER A 154 15.49 5.93 -4.47
N ARG A 155 15.12 5.00 -5.34
CA ARG A 155 15.91 4.66 -6.52
C ARG A 155 15.92 5.76 -7.57
N TYR A 156 14.75 6.28 -7.92
CA TYR A 156 14.65 7.30 -8.98
C TYR A 156 15.39 8.58 -8.61
N PHE A 157 15.18 9.09 -7.40
CA PHE A 157 15.81 10.32 -6.93
C PHE A 157 17.20 10.11 -6.27
N GLY A 158 17.65 8.86 -6.10
CA GLY A 158 18.95 8.53 -5.49
C GLY A 158 19.02 8.87 -4.00
N ILE A 159 17.91 8.73 -3.26
CA ILE A 159 17.82 9.09 -1.83
C ILE A 159 18.25 7.89 -0.99
N ASP A 160 19.27 8.07 -0.16
CA ASP A 160 19.87 7.06 0.71
C ASP A 160 19.54 7.23 2.19
N VAL A 161 18.69 8.20 2.54
CA VAL A 161 18.16 8.32 3.90
C VAL A 161 17.34 7.07 4.25
N PRO A 162 17.59 6.43 5.42
CA PRO A 162 16.87 5.21 5.78
C PRO A 162 15.36 5.42 5.87
N ILE A 163 14.60 4.63 5.13
CA ILE A 163 13.14 4.76 5.00
C ILE A 163 12.37 4.50 6.30
N ASP A 164 12.97 3.78 7.25
CA ASP A 164 12.41 3.44 8.55
C ASP A 164 12.82 4.42 9.67
N SER A 165 13.66 5.41 9.36
CA SER A 165 13.97 6.52 10.26
C SER A 165 12.87 7.58 10.28
N THR A 166 12.84 8.41 11.33
CA THR A 166 11.92 9.56 11.43
C THR A 166 12.17 10.57 10.31
N GLU A 167 13.44 10.85 10.03
CA GLU A 167 13.85 11.75 8.96
C GLU A 167 13.45 11.19 7.59
N GLY A 168 13.70 9.91 7.34
CA GLY A 168 13.31 9.24 6.10
C GLY A 168 11.81 9.30 5.86
N LYS A 169 11.00 8.97 6.85
CA LYS A 169 9.54 9.10 6.75
C LYS A 169 9.11 10.50 6.35
N LYS A 170 9.66 11.53 7.01
CA LYS A 170 9.36 12.93 6.71
C LYS A 170 9.78 13.31 5.28
N THR A 171 11.01 12.97 4.89
CA THR A 171 11.57 13.27 3.57
C THR A 171 10.76 12.61 2.45
N PHE A 172 10.47 11.32 2.57
CA PHE A 172 9.74 10.61 1.53
C PHE A 172 8.26 11.00 1.46
N THR A 173 7.62 11.31 2.60
CA THR A 173 6.24 11.81 2.61
C THR A 173 6.16 13.18 1.92
N ALA A 174 7.09 14.08 2.20
CA ALA A 174 7.14 15.38 1.54
C ALA A 174 7.37 15.22 0.03
N LEU A 175 8.37 14.43 -0.37
CA LEU A 175 8.66 14.17 -1.78
C LEU A 175 7.48 13.53 -2.50
N ALA A 176 6.83 12.52 -1.89
CA ALA A 176 5.67 11.88 -2.48
C ALA A 176 4.52 12.87 -2.73
N GLY A 177 4.31 13.82 -1.80
CA GLY A 177 3.33 14.90 -1.99
C GLY A 177 3.72 15.91 -3.08
N GLU A 178 5.02 16.14 -3.29
CA GLU A 178 5.53 17.02 -4.34
C GLU A 178 5.39 16.41 -5.74
N VAL A 179 5.65 15.11 -5.88
CA VAL A 179 5.58 14.40 -7.17
C VAL A 179 4.18 13.86 -7.50
N LEU A 180 3.23 13.98 -6.58
CA LEU A 180 1.85 13.56 -6.78
C LEU A 180 1.20 14.38 -7.91
N ASP A 181 0.63 13.71 -8.90
CA ASP A 181 -0.27 14.35 -9.84
C ASP A 181 -1.61 14.66 -9.12
N LYS A 182 -1.78 15.93 -8.75
CA LYS A 182 -2.96 16.39 -8.00
C LYS A 182 -4.24 16.43 -8.85
N SER A 183 -4.13 16.31 -10.17
CA SER A 183 -5.29 16.24 -11.07
C SER A 183 -5.81 14.81 -11.22
N ARG A 184 -4.98 13.80 -10.95
CA ARG A 184 -5.30 12.37 -11.01
C ARG A 184 -4.66 11.61 -9.85
N PRO A 185 -4.93 11.97 -8.58
CA PRO A 185 -4.22 11.41 -7.44
C PRO A 185 -4.47 9.91 -7.25
N ALA A 186 -5.68 9.43 -7.55
CA ALA A 186 -6.01 8.01 -7.50
C ALA A 186 -5.16 7.19 -8.48
N ASP A 187 -5.16 7.58 -9.76
CA ASP A 187 -4.37 6.90 -10.79
C ASP A 187 -2.88 6.95 -10.50
N TYR A 188 -2.38 8.11 -10.07
CA TYR A 188 -0.95 8.27 -9.75
C TYR A 188 -0.50 7.37 -8.59
N ASN A 189 -1.26 7.34 -7.50
CA ASN A 189 -0.92 6.48 -6.35
C ASN A 189 -0.95 5.00 -6.75
N GLN A 190 -1.94 4.59 -7.53
CA GLN A 190 -2.00 3.21 -8.05
C GLN A 190 -0.84 2.93 -9.03
N ALA A 191 -0.49 3.88 -9.89
CA ALA A 191 0.59 3.77 -10.86
C ALA A 191 1.94 3.52 -10.17
N ILE A 192 2.31 4.35 -9.21
CA ILE A 192 3.61 4.20 -8.52
C ILE A 192 3.68 2.93 -7.68
N MET A 193 2.58 2.48 -7.08
CA MET A 193 2.50 1.21 -6.36
C MET A 193 2.67 0.03 -7.29
N ASP A 194 1.97 0.00 -8.44
CA ASP A 194 2.09 -1.07 -9.43
C ASP A 194 3.45 -1.09 -10.07
N PHE A 195 3.98 0.08 -10.43
CA PHE A 195 5.33 0.21 -10.94
C PHE A 195 6.37 -0.37 -9.98
N GLY A 196 6.22 -0.09 -8.69
CA GLY A 196 7.07 -0.70 -7.66
C GLY A 196 6.88 -2.21 -7.53
N ALA A 197 5.66 -2.71 -7.70
CA ALA A 197 5.35 -4.13 -7.54
C ALA A 197 5.85 -5.00 -8.70
N VAL A 198 5.79 -4.51 -9.95
CA VAL A 198 6.05 -5.34 -11.14
C VAL A 198 7.23 -4.87 -12.00
N GLN A 199 7.56 -3.58 -12.02
CA GLN A 199 8.66 -3.03 -12.82
C GLN A 199 9.91 -2.76 -11.97
N CYS A 200 9.80 -1.93 -10.94
CA CYS A 200 10.90 -1.59 -10.03
C CYS A 200 10.91 -2.54 -8.81
N THR A 201 11.02 -3.83 -9.06
CA THR A 201 10.95 -4.90 -8.04
C THR A 201 12.09 -4.82 -7.02
N PRO A 202 11.92 -5.40 -5.79
CA PRO A 202 12.97 -5.39 -4.78
C PRO A 202 14.27 -6.04 -5.24
N GLN A 203 14.15 -7.19 -5.88
CA GLN A 203 15.28 -7.96 -6.42
C GLN A 203 15.19 -7.99 -7.95
N SER A 204 16.34 -7.85 -8.62
CA SER A 204 16.46 -7.95 -10.07
C SER A 204 15.40 -7.17 -10.87
N PRO A 205 15.22 -5.85 -10.62
CA PRO A 205 14.29 -5.05 -11.41
C PRO A 205 14.71 -5.02 -12.87
N ASN A 206 13.73 -5.02 -13.78
CA ASN A 206 14.01 -4.95 -15.22
C ASN A 206 14.35 -3.50 -15.66
N CYS A 207 15.56 -3.04 -15.29
CA CYS A 207 16.00 -1.67 -15.57
C CYS A 207 16.23 -1.40 -17.07
N LEU A 208 16.53 -2.42 -17.86
CA LEU A 208 16.78 -2.29 -19.31
C LEU A 208 15.54 -1.78 -20.07
N PHE A 209 14.36 -2.27 -19.68
CA PHE A 209 13.08 -1.89 -20.27
C PHE A 209 12.27 -0.93 -19.38
N CYS A 210 12.93 -0.28 -18.43
CA CYS A 210 12.26 0.66 -17.54
C CYS A 210 12.08 2.02 -18.23
N PRO A 211 10.86 2.56 -18.33
CA PRO A 211 10.65 3.85 -18.99
C PRO A 211 11.30 5.03 -18.26
N LEU A 212 11.65 4.84 -16.97
CA LEU A 212 12.37 5.83 -16.17
C LEU A 212 13.89 5.65 -16.18
N SER A 213 14.44 4.69 -16.95
CA SER A 213 15.87 4.33 -16.92
C SER A 213 16.81 5.49 -17.23
N SER A 214 16.48 6.32 -18.21
CA SER A 214 17.32 7.44 -18.66
C SER A 214 17.52 8.54 -17.61
N SER A 215 16.60 8.66 -16.64
CA SER A 215 16.61 9.67 -15.58
C SER A 215 16.78 9.10 -14.16
N CYS A 216 16.88 7.76 -14.04
CA CYS A 216 17.01 7.09 -12.77
C CYS A 216 18.40 7.23 -12.16
N ARG A 217 18.51 7.93 -11.01
CA ARG A 217 19.81 8.13 -10.33
C ARG A 217 20.42 6.85 -9.82
N ALA A 218 19.63 5.96 -9.21
CA ALA A 218 20.17 4.69 -8.73
C ALA A 218 20.75 3.84 -9.85
N LEU A 219 20.18 3.88 -11.05
CA LEU A 219 20.71 3.17 -12.21
C LEU A 219 22.03 3.80 -12.69
N SER A 220 22.06 5.12 -12.88
CA SER A 220 23.27 5.84 -13.33
C SER A 220 24.43 5.75 -12.32
N GLU A 221 24.13 5.61 -11.02
CA GLU A 221 25.13 5.50 -9.95
C GLU A 221 25.46 4.04 -9.56
N GLY A 222 24.85 3.03 -10.20
CA GLY A 222 25.06 1.61 -9.86
C GLY A 222 24.51 1.19 -8.48
N LYS A 223 23.55 1.95 -7.92
CA LYS A 223 23.04 1.77 -6.54
C LYS A 223 21.67 1.07 -6.47
N VAL A 224 21.18 0.49 -7.54
CA VAL A 224 19.82 -0.09 -7.61
C VAL A 224 19.58 -1.14 -6.51
N GLN A 225 20.58 -1.97 -6.20
CA GLN A 225 20.46 -3.01 -5.17
C GLN A 225 20.68 -2.49 -3.75
N GLN A 226 21.26 -1.30 -3.60
CA GLN A 226 21.53 -0.69 -2.30
C GLN A 226 20.33 0.13 -1.79
N LEU A 227 19.45 0.57 -2.69
CA LEU A 227 18.31 1.41 -2.37
C LEU A 227 16.99 0.63 -2.43
N PRO A 228 16.06 0.90 -1.51
CA PRO A 228 16.14 1.86 -0.41
C PRO A 228 16.98 1.36 0.76
N VAL A 229 17.59 2.30 1.50
CA VAL A 229 18.31 2.00 2.74
C VAL A 229 17.33 1.77 3.88
N LYS A 230 17.65 0.80 4.76
CA LYS A 230 16.94 0.54 6.03
C LYS A 230 17.93 0.59 7.18
N GLN A 231 17.56 1.29 8.25
CA GLN A 231 18.34 1.37 9.49
C GLN A 231 18.26 0.05 10.28
N HIS A 232 17.04 -0.52 10.34
CA HIS A 232 16.81 -1.77 11.05
C HIS A 232 16.68 -2.92 10.05
N ARG A 233 17.65 -3.83 10.09
CA ARG A 233 17.54 -5.12 9.39
C ARG A 233 16.72 -6.07 10.26
N THR A 234 15.67 -6.65 9.70
CA THR A 234 14.90 -7.70 10.37
C THR A 234 15.83 -8.88 10.65
N LYS A 235 16.10 -9.15 11.92
CA LYS A 235 16.85 -10.36 12.31
C LYS A 235 15.95 -11.56 12.03
N THR A 236 16.42 -12.47 11.18
CA THR A 236 15.75 -13.75 10.96
C THR A 236 16.02 -14.63 12.17
N THR A 237 14.99 -15.05 12.89
CA THR A 237 15.10 -16.00 13.99
C THR A 237 14.50 -17.31 13.52
N ASN A 238 15.30 -18.38 13.55
CA ASN A 238 14.78 -19.72 13.29
C ASN A 238 13.93 -20.16 14.49
N ARG A 239 12.68 -20.51 14.23
CA ARG A 239 11.78 -21.10 15.23
C ARG A 239 11.57 -22.56 14.88
N TYR A 240 11.88 -23.43 15.82
CA TYR A 240 11.64 -24.86 15.69
C TYR A 240 10.34 -25.18 16.43
N PHE A 241 9.37 -25.71 15.70
CA PHE A 241 8.08 -26.12 16.28
C PHE A 241 8.06 -27.63 16.40
N ASN A 242 7.99 -28.12 17.64
CA ASN A 242 7.81 -29.54 17.91
C ASN A 242 6.32 -29.79 18.17
N TYR A 243 5.71 -30.66 17.35
CA TYR A 243 4.31 -31.03 17.51
C TYR A 243 4.24 -32.46 18.04
N ILE A 244 3.45 -32.66 19.11
CA ILE A 244 3.09 -33.97 19.59
C ILE A 244 1.71 -34.28 19.01
N TYR A 245 1.63 -35.30 18.18
CA TYR A 245 0.36 -35.81 17.69
C TYR A 245 -0.17 -36.83 18.68
N VAL A 246 -1.25 -36.50 19.37
CA VAL A 246 -1.96 -37.41 20.29
C VAL A 246 -3.19 -37.93 19.58
N ARG A 247 -3.21 -39.22 19.25
CA ARG A 247 -4.41 -39.91 18.74
C ARG A 247 -5.12 -40.57 19.92
N SER A 248 -6.29 -40.07 20.30
CA SER A 248 -7.16 -40.82 21.21
C SER A 248 -7.86 -41.91 20.44
N GLU A 249 -7.57 -43.16 20.75
CA GLU A 249 -8.39 -44.28 20.33
C GLU A 249 -9.58 -44.41 21.30
N GLU A 250 -10.62 -43.63 21.09
CA GLU A 250 -11.91 -43.94 21.70
C GLU A 250 -12.46 -45.17 21.00
N ARG A 251 -12.26 -46.36 21.57
CA ARG A 251 -13.06 -47.52 21.28
C ARG A 251 -14.50 -47.19 21.71
N ARG A 252 -15.36 -46.94 20.73
CA ARG A 252 -16.80 -47.11 20.96
C ARG A 252 -17.04 -48.59 21.26
N VAL A 253 -17.18 -48.91 22.54
CA VAL A 253 -17.79 -50.18 22.95
C VAL A 253 -19.27 -50.02 22.66
N GLY A 254 -19.75 -50.76 21.66
CA GLY A 254 -21.16 -50.89 21.32
C GLY A 254 -21.94 -51.62 22.37
#